data_1cec1cb71e12a0f743d1940cf52122fd
#
_entry.id   1cec1cb71e12a0f743d1940cf52122fd
#
_cell.length_a   1.000
_cell.length_b   1.000
_cell.length_c   1.000
_cell.angle_alpha   90.00
_cell.angle_beta   90.00
_cell.angle_gamma   90.00
#
_symmetry.space_group_name_H-M   'P 1'
#
loop_
_entity.id
_entity.type
_entity.pdbx_description
1 polymer ?
#
loop_
_entity_poly.entity_id
_entity_poly.type
_entity_poly.pdbx_seq_one_letter_code
_entity_poly.pdbx_strand_id
1 'polypeptide(L)'
;IIWLNIWDDYPAPMYNKDYYNSVDCLMGISKQTVNINKLVLGDDAIDKIINYVPHGINDKHFFPINEDNPLHSELIKFKDQTIPHPDIEFLVYFNSRNIHRKRPGDVILAFKLFCDQIGVEAAKKVGLVMHTEVSNNHGTDLKAVKDALFPEGNVFFSTNKISSAQMNFMYNMADVTVLISSNEGWGLSLTESMMSGTMIVGAVT
;
A
#
# COMPACT_ATOMS: atom_id res chain seq x y z
N ILE A 1 22.64 -21.35 -6.51
CA ILE A 1 21.71 -20.68 -5.55
C ILE A 1 21.18 -19.43 -6.20
N ILE A 2 19.84 -19.27 -6.20
CA ILE A 2 19.17 -18.07 -6.68
C ILE A 2 18.61 -17.35 -5.46
N TRP A 3 18.84 -16.03 -5.35
CA TRP A 3 18.34 -15.20 -4.27
C TRP A 3 17.49 -14.06 -4.83
N LEU A 4 16.20 -14.02 -4.45
CA LEU A 4 15.34 -12.85 -4.69
C LEU A 4 15.60 -11.83 -3.58
N ASN A 5 16.19 -10.70 -3.94
CA ASN A 5 16.53 -9.60 -3.03
C ASN A 5 15.46 -8.49 -3.11
N ILE A 6 15.08 -7.98 -1.94
CA ILE A 6 14.03 -6.96 -1.76
C ILE A 6 14.55 -5.73 -1.01
N TRP A 7 15.87 -5.49 -0.95
CA TRP A 7 16.42 -4.32 -0.27
C TRP A 7 15.97 -3.04 -0.98
N ASP A 8 15.37 -2.15 -0.22
CA ASP A 8 14.59 -1.01 -0.73
C ASP A 8 15.00 0.34 -0.12
N ASP A 9 16.13 0.40 0.62
CA ASP A 9 16.53 1.60 1.36
C ASP A 9 18.05 1.86 1.29
N TYR A 10 18.42 3.09 1.66
CA TYR A 10 19.80 3.50 1.87
C TYR A 10 20.07 3.76 3.37
N PRO A 11 21.30 3.53 3.83
CA PRO A 11 22.50 3.16 3.07
C PRO A 11 22.44 1.75 2.50
N ALA A 12 23.14 1.53 1.37
CA ALA A 12 23.27 0.20 0.77
C ALA A 12 23.90 -0.79 1.78
N PRO A 13 23.42 -2.04 1.84
CA PRO A 13 23.84 -3.02 2.83
C PRO A 13 25.20 -3.61 2.50
N MET A 14 26.28 -2.84 2.62
CA MET A 14 27.64 -3.26 2.27
C MET A 14 28.08 -4.53 3.02
N TYR A 15 27.50 -4.78 4.21
CA TYR A 15 27.72 -6.01 4.99
C TYR A 15 27.13 -7.27 4.34
N ASN A 16 26.30 -7.13 3.31
CA ASN A 16 25.76 -8.26 2.56
C ASN A 16 26.66 -8.71 1.40
N LYS A 17 27.82 -8.08 1.17
CA LYS A 17 28.69 -8.38 0.04
C LYS A 17 29.05 -9.88 -0.05
N ASP A 18 29.46 -10.48 1.05
CA ASP A 18 29.86 -11.89 1.08
C ASP A 18 28.67 -12.82 0.79
N TYR A 19 27.48 -12.48 1.29
CA TYR A 19 26.26 -13.21 0.98
C TYR A 19 25.89 -13.10 -0.50
N TYR A 20 25.98 -11.91 -1.07
CA TYR A 20 25.72 -11.71 -2.51
C TYR A 20 26.73 -12.46 -3.37
N ASN A 21 28.00 -12.52 -2.94
CA ASN A 21 29.03 -13.29 -3.62
C ASN A 21 28.82 -14.80 -3.52
N SER A 22 28.17 -15.29 -2.47
CA SER A 22 27.94 -16.73 -2.27
C SER A 22 26.84 -17.34 -3.15
N VAL A 23 26.05 -16.51 -3.86
CA VAL A 23 24.96 -16.98 -4.72
C VAL A 23 25.34 -16.90 -6.20
N ASP A 24 24.71 -17.74 -7.04
CA ASP A 24 24.96 -17.79 -8.48
C ASP A 24 24.19 -16.68 -9.22
N CYS A 25 23.00 -16.30 -8.70
CA CYS A 25 22.13 -15.31 -9.31
C CYS A 25 21.43 -14.48 -8.26
N LEU A 26 21.46 -13.14 -8.44
CA LEU A 26 20.68 -12.17 -7.67
C LEU A 26 19.52 -11.66 -8.52
N MET A 27 18.31 -11.80 -8.00
CA MET A 27 17.10 -11.24 -8.59
C MET A 27 16.65 -10.04 -7.77
N GLY A 28 16.70 -8.83 -8.34
CA GLY A 28 16.20 -7.62 -7.68
C GLY A 28 14.72 -7.39 -8.00
N ILE A 29 13.92 -7.18 -6.97
CA ILE A 29 12.47 -6.96 -7.09
C ILE A 29 12.13 -5.63 -7.78
N SER A 30 13.04 -4.65 -7.69
CA SER A 30 12.93 -3.34 -8.32
C SER A 30 14.24 -2.98 -9.04
N LYS A 31 14.18 -1.98 -9.92
CA LYS A 31 15.39 -1.43 -10.55
C LYS A 31 16.35 -0.82 -9.51
N GLN A 32 15.80 -0.24 -8.44
CA GLN A 32 16.56 0.27 -7.30
C GLN A 32 17.30 -0.89 -6.61
N THR A 33 16.63 -1.99 -6.31
CA THR A 33 17.27 -3.18 -5.71
C THR A 33 18.39 -3.73 -6.58
N VAL A 34 18.19 -3.77 -7.91
CA VAL A 34 19.25 -4.17 -8.86
C VAL A 34 20.48 -3.24 -8.77
N ASN A 35 20.23 -1.92 -8.71
CA ASN A 35 21.31 -0.95 -8.58
C ASN A 35 22.03 -1.08 -7.22
N ILE A 36 21.31 -1.31 -6.15
CA ILE A 36 21.88 -1.55 -4.81
C ILE A 36 22.73 -2.83 -4.82
N ASN A 37 22.25 -3.92 -5.43
CA ASN A 37 23.00 -5.16 -5.54
C ASN A 37 24.34 -4.92 -6.27
N LYS A 38 24.34 -4.18 -7.37
CA LYS A 38 25.56 -3.82 -8.11
C LYS A 38 26.50 -2.95 -7.27
N LEU A 39 25.96 -1.98 -6.54
CA LEU A 39 26.73 -1.11 -5.66
C LEU A 39 27.42 -1.90 -4.55
N VAL A 40 26.72 -2.84 -3.91
CA VAL A 40 27.26 -3.68 -2.84
C VAL A 40 28.36 -4.60 -3.34
N LEU A 41 28.19 -5.20 -4.52
CA LEU A 41 29.19 -6.08 -5.13
C LEU A 41 30.42 -5.32 -5.64
N GLY A 42 30.24 -4.09 -6.14
CA GLY A 42 31.32 -3.34 -6.78
C GLY A 42 31.81 -4.06 -8.04
N ASP A 43 33.13 -4.26 -8.15
CA ASP A 43 33.75 -4.93 -9.31
C ASP A 43 33.32 -6.39 -9.46
N ASP A 44 32.97 -7.07 -8.37
CA ASP A 44 32.46 -8.46 -8.38
C ASP A 44 31.12 -8.57 -9.12
N ALA A 45 30.40 -7.47 -9.35
CA ALA A 45 29.15 -7.47 -10.10
C ALA A 45 29.30 -7.87 -11.58
N ILE A 46 30.51 -7.75 -12.16
CA ILE A 46 30.81 -8.08 -13.57
C ILE A 46 30.57 -9.57 -13.82
N ASP A 47 30.94 -10.41 -12.86
CA ASP A 47 30.87 -11.88 -12.99
C ASP A 47 29.60 -12.47 -12.41
N LYS A 48 28.66 -11.62 -11.94
CA LYS A 48 27.39 -12.03 -11.33
C LYS A 48 26.21 -11.90 -12.27
N ILE A 49 25.33 -12.90 -12.25
CA ILE A 49 24.03 -12.80 -12.88
C ILE A 49 23.12 -11.97 -11.97
N ILE A 50 22.80 -10.75 -12.41
CA ILE A 50 21.92 -9.83 -11.68
C ILE A 50 20.76 -9.45 -12.60
N ASN A 51 19.54 -9.88 -12.25
CA ASN A 51 18.35 -9.66 -13.05
C ASN A 51 17.29 -8.87 -12.28
N TYR A 52 16.53 -8.07 -13.02
CA TYR A 52 15.31 -7.45 -12.53
C TYR A 52 14.14 -8.44 -12.68
N VAL A 53 13.48 -8.76 -11.58
CA VAL A 53 12.32 -9.64 -11.54
C VAL A 53 11.21 -8.95 -10.74
N PRO A 54 10.28 -8.25 -11.41
CA PRO A 54 9.19 -7.57 -10.76
C PRO A 54 8.23 -8.55 -10.07
N HIS A 55 7.50 -8.07 -9.06
CA HIS A 55 6.38 -8.82 -8.50
C HIS A 55 5.29 -9.03 -9.54
N GLY A 56 4.79 -10.26 -9.59
CA GLY A 56 3.54 -10.57 -10.26
C GLY A 56 2.35 -10.34 -9.33
N ILE A 57 1.24 -9.85 -9.88
CA ILE A 57 -0.06 -9.81 -9.21
C ILE A 57 -0.99 -10.82 -9.88
N ASN A 58 -1.72 -11.57 -9.06
CA ASN A 58 -2.64 -12.58 -9.57
C ASN A 58 -3.93 -11.91 -10.07
N ASP A 59 -4.14 -11.90 -11.37
CA ASP A 59 -5.30 -11.33 -12.05
C ASP A 59 -6.63 -12.06 -11.74
N LYS A 60 -6.57 -13.27 -11.20
CA LYS A 60 -7.75 -13.99 -10.70
C LYS A 60 -8.20 -13.51 -9.32
N HIS A 61 -7.33 -12.81 -8.60
CA HIS A 61 -7.64 -12.27 -7.29
C HIS A 61 -7.93 -10.77 -7.32
N PHE A 62 -7.24 -10.03 -8.20
CA PHE A 62 -7.36 -8.58 -8.31
C PHE A 62 -7.76 -8.21 -9.74
N PHE A 63 -8.96 -7.72 -9.90
CA PHE A 63 -9.57 -7.35 -11.18
C PHE A 63 -10.70 -6.32 -10.96
N PRO A 64 -11.05 -5.51 -11.97
CA PRO A 64 -12.15 -4.56 -11.88
C PRO A 64 -13.52 -5.27 -11.76
N ILE A 65 -14.38 -4.75 -10.89
CA ILE A 65 -15.76 -5.23 -10.71
C ILE A 65 -16.71 -4.11 -11.11
N ASN A 66 -17.10 -4.09 -12.38
CA ASN A 66 -18.07 -3.15 -12.94
C ASN A 66 -19.51 -3.67 -12.72
N GLU A 67 -20.49 -2.87 -13.11
CA GLU A 67 -21.93 -3.17 -12.95
C GLU A 67 -22.33 -4.50 -13.61
N ASP A 68 -21.72 -4.86 -14.74
CA ASP A 68 -21.98 -6.13 -15.45
C ASP A 68 -21.29 -7.35 -14.81
N ASN A 69 -20.42 -7.15 -13.83
CA ASN A 69 -19.71 -8.25 -13.17
C ASN A 69 -20.64 -8.99 -12.21
N PRO A 70 -20.69 -10.35 -12.23
CA PRO A 70 -21.53 -11.13 -11.30
C PRO A 70 -21.31 -10.83 -9.82
N LEU A 71 -20.12 -10.36 -9.45
CA LEU A 71 -19.77 -10.01 -8.06
C LEU A 71 -20.19 -8.59 -7.66
N HIS A 72 -20.74 -7.78 -8.57
CA HIS A 72 -21.08 -6.39 -8.30
C HIS A 72 -22.07 -6.25 -7.13
N SER A 73 -23.11 -7.09 -7.07
CA SER A 73 -24.07 -7.06 -5.97
C SER A 73 -23.45 -7.43 -4.61
N GLU A 74 -22.44 -8.30 -4.61
CA GLU A 74 -21.68 -8.65 -3.40
C GLU A 74 -20.75 -7.51 -2.98
N LEU A 75 -20.12 -6.83 -3.93
CA LEU A 75 -19.30 -5.64 -3.70
C LEU A 75 -20.12 -4.54 -3.00
N ILE A 76 -21.34 -4.24 -3.51
CA ILE A 76 -22.22 -3.23 -2.89
C ILE A 76 -22.57 -3.61 -1.45
N LYS A 77 -22.99 -4.86 -1.21
CA LYS A 77 -23.27 -5.34 0.15
C LYS A 77 -22.04 -5.23 1.07
N PHE A 78 -20.86 -5.55 0.55
CA PHE A 78 -19.61 -5.45 1.29
C PHE A 78 -19.27 -3.98 1.63
N LYS A 79 -19.50 -3.07 0.69
CA LYS A 79 -19.32 -1.62 0.89
C LYS A 79 -20.26 -1.14 2.01
N ASP A 80 -21.55 -1.46 1.96
CA ASP A 80 -22.54 -1.07 2.98
C ASP A 80 -22.21 -1.60 4.38
N GLN A 81 -21.63 -2.79 4.47
CA GLN A 81 -21.18 -3.38 5.73
C GLN A 81 -19.89 -2.76 6.27
N THR A 82 -19.04 -2.29 5.39
CA THR A 82 -17.71 -1.76 5.74
C THR A 82 -17.78 -0.27 6.07
N ILE A 83 -18.66 0.48 5.41
CA ILE A 83 -18.81 1.93 5.56
C ILE A 83 -20.16 2.22 6.22
N PRO A 84 -20.18 2.58 7.51
CA PRO A 84 -21.43 2.79 8.24
C PRO A 84 -22.16 4.10 7.88
N HIS A 85 -21.67 4.87 6.91
CA HIS A 85 -22.24 6.13 6.46
C HIS A 85 -22.69 6.03 4.99
N PRO A 86 -23.99 5.96 4.71
CA PRO A 86 -24.51 5.81 3.35
C PRO A 86 -24.25 7.03 2.46
N ASP A 87 -23.98 8.20 3.04
CA ASP A 87 -23.75 9.45 2.31
C ASP A 87 -22.31 9.60 1.78
N ILE A 88 -21.44 8.61 2.01
CA ILE A 88 -20.05 8.65 1.48
C ILE A 88 -20.07 8.38 -0.03
N GLU A 89 -19.75 9.42 -0.79
CA GLU A 89 -19.70 9.41 -2.25
C GLU A 89 -18.26 9.21 -2.78
N PHE A 90 -17.24 9.60 -2.03
CA PHE A 90 -15.83 9.46 -2.41
C PHE A 90 -15.03 8.79 -1.31
N LEU A 91 -14.31 7.72 -1.65
CA LEU A 91 -13.61 6.89 -0.68
C LEU A 91 -12.12 6.81 -0.96
N VAL A 92 -11.35 7.26 0.02
CA VAL A 92 -9.89 7.07 0.07
C VAL A 92 -9.59 5.76 0.81
N TYR A 93 -8.69 4.96 0.30
CA TYR A 93 -8.29 3.70 0.90
C TYR A 93 -6.80 3.68 1.22
N PHE A 94 -6.46 3.15 2.38
CA PHE A 94 -5.10 2.85 2.82
C PHE A 94 -5.00 1.39 3.22
N ASN A 95 -4.05 0.65 2.65
CA ASN A 95 -3.78 -0.74 3.00
C ASN A 95 -2.29 -0.96 3.24
N SER A 96 -1.89 -1.04 4.48
CA SER A 96 -0.52 -1.39 4.87
C SER A 96 -0.46 -1.71 6.37
N ARG A 97 0.65 -2.31 6.82
CA ARG A 97 0.94 -2.45 8.24
C ARG A 97 1.15 -1.09 8.90
N ASN A 98 0.73 -0.97 10.15
CA ASN A 98 1.01 0.22 10.97
C ASN A 98 2.46 0.17 11.48
N ILE A 99 3.39 0.65 10.65
CA ILE A 99 4.82 0.81 11.01
C ILE A 99 5.32 2.18 10.52
N HIS A 100 6.35 2.73 11.16
CA HIS A 100 6.81 4.11 10.93
C HIS A 100 7.06 4.44 9.46
N ARG A 101 7.74 3.56 8.70
CA ARG A 101 8.05 3.82 7.29
C ARG A 101 6.80 3.90 6.38
N LYS A 102 5.67 3.35 6.79
CA LYS A 102 4.40 3.39 6.04
C LYS A 102 3.58 4.66 6.29
N ARG A 103 3.96 5.45 7.29
CA ARG A 103 3.40 6.77 7.62
C ARG A 103 1.87 6.82 7.71
N PRO A 104 1.19 5.85 8.36
CA PRO A 104 -0.27 5.84 8.37
C PRO A 104 -0.88 7.04 9.09
N GLY A 105 -0.19 7.63 10.08
CA GLY A 105 -0.62 8.87 10.74
C GLY A 105 -0.61 10.08 9.80
N ASP A 106 0.39 10.16 8.89
CA ASP A 106 0.48 11.23 7.89
C ASP A 106 -0.64 11.10 6.84
N VAL A 107 -1.14 9.87 6.58
CA VAL A 107 -2.32 9.66 5.72
C VAL A 107 -3.56 10.30 6.34
N ILE A 108 -3.78 10.16 7.65
CA ILE A 108 -4.89 10.82 8.36
C ILE A 108 -4.76 12.34 8.27
N LEU A 109 -3.56 12.89 8.47
CA LEU A 109 -3.30 14.32 8.33
C LEU A 109 -3.55 14.81 6.89
N ALA A 110 -3.06 14.09 5.89
CA ALA A 110 -3.29 14.43 4.48
C ALA A 110 -4.78 14.41 4.13
N PHE A 111 -5.51 13.42 4.62
CA PHE A 111 -6.96 13.32 4.44
C PHE A 111 -7.70 14.48 5.12
N LYS A 112 -7.30 14.86 6.34
CA LYS A 112 -7.84 16.05 7.00
C LYS A 112 -7.61 17.32 6.18
N LEU A 113 -6.39 17.55 5.70
CA LEU A 113 -6.05 18.71 4.88
C LEU A 113 -6.85 18.75 3.56
N PHE A 114 -7.06 17.58 2.96
CA PHE A 114 -7.94 17.44 1.78
C PHE A 114 -9.38 17.86 2.12
N CYS A 115 -9.93 17.39 3.24
CA CYS A 115 -11.27 17.75 3.70
C CYS A 115 -11.39 19.26 3.97
N ASP A 116 -10.36 19.89 4.56
CA ASP A 116 -10.33 21.34 4.78
C ASP A 116 -10.40 22.13 3.45
N GLN A 117 -9.71 21.64 2.41
CA GLN A 117 -9.66 22.29 1.11
C GLN A 117 -10.97 22.21 0.32
N ILE A 118 -11.68 21.08 0.38
CA ILE A 118 -12.94 20.89 -0.34
C ILE A 118 -14.13 21.54 0.39
N GLY A 119 -13.96 21.91 1.66
CA GLY A 119 -14.97 22.58 2.47
C GLY A 119 -15.92 21.62 3.19
N VAL A 120 -16.61 22.14 4.22
CA VAL A 120 -17.36 21.35 5.21
C VAL A 120 -18.42 20.44 4.60
N GLU A 121 -19.21 20.95 3.63
CA GLU A 121 -20.31 20.17 3.07
C GLU A 121 -19.83 19.02 2.18
N ALA A 122 -18.78 19.24 1.38
CA ALA A 122 -18.16 18.18 0.58
C ALA A 122 -17.42 17.17 1.47
N ALA A 123 -16.80 17.64 2.55
CA ALA A 123 -16.07 16.79 3.49
C ALA A 123 -16.96 15.75 4.20
N LYS A 124 -18.27 16.03 4.36
CA LYS A 124 -19.23 15.06 4.92
C LYS A 124 -19.45 13.85 4.02
N LYS A 125 -19.17 13.99 2.71
CA LYS A 125 -19.39 12.97 1.68
C LYS A 125 -18.14 12.19 1.32
N VAL A 126 -17.02 12.45 1.96
CA VAL A 126 -15.77 11.73 1.73
C VAL A 126 -15.39 10.91 2.95
N GLY A 127 -14.77 9.74 2.72
CA GLY A 127 -14.32 8.84 3.77
C GLY A 127 -12.92 8.32 3.54
N LEU A 128 -12.22 7.98 4.61
CA LEU A 128 -10.94 7.27 4.60
C LEU A 128 -11.12 5.92 5.26
N VAL A 129 -10.94 4.84 4.53
CA VAL A 129 -10.85 3.48 5.10
C VAL A 129 -9.39 3.10 5.24
N MET A 130 -9.00 2.72 6.44
CA MET A 130 -7.66 2.25 6.76
C MET A 130 -7.68 0.77 7.15
N HIS A 131 -7.24 -0.09 6.23
CA HIS A 131 -7.06 -1.52 6.53
C HIS A 131 -5.67 -1.71 7.14
N THR A 132 -5.62 -1.65 8.46
CA THR A 132 -4.38 -1.67 9.24
C THR A 132 -4.65 -1.94 10.73
N GLU A 133 -3.60 -2.24 11.48
CA GLU A 133 -3.65 -2.28 12.94
C GLU A 133 -3.80 -0.85 13.48
N VAL A 134 -4.77 -0.60 14.37
CA VAL A 134 -5.03 0.74 14.93
C VAL A 134 -3.86 1.22 15.80
N SER A 135 -3.20 0.30 16.52
CA SER A 135 -2.01 0.59 17.32
C SER A 135 -1.00 -0.54 17.16
N ASN A 136 0.28 -0.18 17.05
CA ASN A 136 1.39 -1.14 16.94
C ASN A 136 2.65 -0.54 17.58
N ASN A 137 3.46 -1.37 18.26
CA ASN A 137 4.68 -0.94 18.94
C ASN A 137 5.75 -0.34 18.00
N HIS A 138 5.70 -0.69 16.69
CA HIS A 138 6.59 -0.18 15.64
C HIS A 138 5.91 0.86 14.76
N GLY A 139 4.76 1.37 15.19
CA GLY A 139 3.93 2.29 14.44
C GLY A 139 3.39 3.43 15.30
N THR A 140 2.15 3.80 15.02
CA THR A 140 1.48 4.96 15.60
C THR A 140 0.15 4.53 16.22
N ASP A 141 -0.28 5.14 17.31
CA ASP A 141 -1.66 5.05 17.79
C ASP A 141 -2.57 5.89 16.88
N LEU A 142 -3.15 5.24 15.88
CA LEU A 142 -3.95 5.90 14.84
C LEU A 142 -5.27 6.44 15.38
N LYS A 143 -5.80 5.81 16.45
CA LYS A 143 -6.99 6.35 17.11
C LYS A 143 -6.69 7.66 17.78
N ALA A 144 -5.59 7.75 18.53
CA ALA A 144 -5.16 9.00 19.17
C ALA A 144 -4.86 10.09 18.12
N VAL A 145 -4.20 9.74 17.00
CA VAL A 145 -3.97 10.66 15.89
C VAL A 145 -5.27 11.17 15.29
N LYS A 146 -6.23 10.27 14.99
CA LYS A 146 -7.55 10.65 14.47
C LYS A 146 -8.29 11.57 15.45
N ASP A 147 -8.34 11.21 16.73
CA ASP A 147 -9.06 11.97 17.76
C ASP A 147 -8.43 13.36 17.99
N ALA A 148 -7.11 13.49 17.84
CA ALA A 148 -6.41 14.75 17.98
C ALA A 148 -6.50 15.68 16.75
N LEU A 149 -6.40 15.11 15.55
CA LEU A 149 -6.34 15.88 14.30
C LEU A 149 -7.70 16.09 13.64
N PHE A 150 -8.58 15.07 13.69
CA PHE A 150 -9.82 15.05 12.93
C PHE A 150 -10.91 14.24 13.65
N PRO A 151 -11.35 14.65 14.87
CA PRO A 151 -12.32 13.88 15.68
C PRO A 151 -13.62 13.58 14.95
N GLU A 152 -14.14 14.55 14.17
CA GLU A 152 -15.41 14.44 13.42
C GLU A 152 -15.22 13.88 12.01
N GLY A 153 -13.99 13.53 11.63
CA GLY A 153 -13.69 13.03 10.27
C GLY A 153 -14.16 11.59 10.04
N ASN A 154 -14.62 11.32 8.84
CA ASN A 154 -15.03 9.98 8.39
C ASN A 154 -13.81 9.09 8.15
N VAL A 155 -13.13 8.68 9.22
CA VAL A 155 -12.00 7.76 9.18
C VAL A 155 -12.41 6.43 9.81
N PHE A 156 -12.41 5.37 9.03
CA PHE A 156 -12.88 4.03 9.40
C PHE A 156 -11.69 3.06 9.44
N PHE A 157 -11.60 2.26 10.49
CA PHE A 157 -10.55 1.26 10.65
C PHE A 157 -11.08 -0.14 10.38
N SER A 158 -10.46 -0.82 9.42
CA SER A 158 -10.68 -2.24 9.13
C SER A 158 -9.50 -3.04 9.69
N THR A 159 -9.73 -3.79 10.76
CA THR A 159 -8.67 -4.48 11.51
C THR A 159 -8.72 -6.00 11.34
N ASN A 160 -9.83 -6.54 10.85
CA ASN A 160 -10.01 -7.97 10.70
C ASN A 160 -9.19 -8.49 9.52
N LYS A 161 -8.67 -9.72 9.66
CA LYS A 161 -8.08 -10.42 8.54
C LYS A 161 -9.17 -10.75 7.52
N ILE A 162 -8.96 -10.36 6.28
CA ILE A 162 -9.90 -10.56 5.16
C ILE A 162 -9.30 -11.49 4.10
N SER A 163 -10.17 -12.11 3.30
CA SER A 163 -9.77 -12.96 2.17
C SER A 163 -9.28 -12.13 0.98
N SER A 164 -8.60 -12.77 -0.01
CA SER A 164 -8.20 -12.08 -1.25
C SER A 164 -9.40 -11.52 -2.01
N ALA A 165 -10.55 -12.20 -2.01
CA ALA A 165 -11.77 -11.70 -2.63
C ALA A 165 -12.28 -10.43 -1.94
N GLN A 166 -12.31 -10.41 -0.60
CA GLN A 166 -12.69 -9.24 0.16
C GLN A 166 -11.67 -8.10 0.01
N MET A 167 -10.37 -8.42 -0.14
CA MET A 167 -9.34 -7.42 -0.45
C MET A 167 -9.59 -6.78 -1.81
N ASN A 168 -9.99 -7.57 -2.83
CA ASN A 168 -10.39 -7.02 -4.12
C ASN A 168 -11.62 -6.11 -4.00
N PHE A 169 -12.59 -6.46 -3.16
CA PHE A 169 -13.72 -5.58 -2.87
C PHE A 169 -13.27 -4.26 -2.23
N MET A 170 -12.31 -4.29 -1.29
CA MET A 170 -11.75 -3.07 -0.68
C MET A 170 -11.16 -2.12 -1.73
N TYR A 171 -10.41 -2.64 -2.70
CA TYR A 171 -9.87 -1.82 -3.79
C TYR A 171 -10.99 -1.32 -4.72
N ASN A 172 -11.92 -2.21 -5.14
CA ASN A 172 -12.99 -1.84 -6.06
C ASN A 172 -14.02 -0.85 -5.49
N MET A 173 -14.22 -0.81 -4.16
CA MET A 173 -15.11 0.18 -3.55
C MET A 173 -14.46 1.54 -3.34
N ALA A 174 -13.14 1.63 -3.44
CA ALA A 174 -12.38 2.86 -3.25
C ALA A 174 -12.22 3.63 -4.57
N ASP A 175 -12.28 4.96 -4.49
CA ASP A 175 -11.99 5.84 -5.63
C ASP A 175 -10.49 6.04 -5.80
N VAL A 176 -9.74 6.02 -4.67
CA VAL A 176 -8.29 6.17 -4.69
C VAL A 176 -7.62 5.40 -3.55
N THR A 177 -6.54 4.70 -3.85
CA THR A 177 -5.67 4.09 -2.84
C THR A 177 -4.44 4.95 -2.61
N VAL A 178 -4.13 5.23 -1.35
CA VAL A 178 -3.00 6.09 -0.94
C VAL A 178 -1.94 5.26 -0.22
N LEU A 179 -0.67 5.38 -0.64
CA LEU A 179 0.47 4.80 0.06
C LEU A 179 1.67 5.77 -0.03
N ILE A 180 1.99 6.43 1.08
CA ILE A 180 3.04 7.45 1.17
C ILE A 180 4.25 6.97 1.98
N SER A 181 4.60 5.72 1.82
CA SER A 181 5.77 5.11 2.49
C SER A 181 7.05 5.87 2.17
N SER A 182 7.98 5.93 3.13
CA SER A 182 9.31 6.51 2.88
C SER A 182 10.17 5.66 1.96
N ASN A 183 9.92 4.35 1.93
CA ASN A 183 10.60 3.40 1.05
C ASN A 183 9.74 2.16 0.83
N GLU A 184 9.84 1.58 -0.37
CA GLU A 184 9.13 0.38 -0.79
C GLU A 184 9.98 -0.48 -1.71
N GLY A 185 10.03 -1.77 -1.43
CA GLY A 185 10.64 -2.73 -2.37
C GLY A 185 9.82 -2.88 -3.64
N TRP A 186 8.48 -2.83 -3.52
CA TRP A 186 7.56 -2.91 -4.66
C TRP A 186 6.29 -2.07 -4.48
N GLY A 187 5.66 -2.09 -3.30
CA GLY A 187 4.37 -1.43 -3.07
C GLY A 187 3.18 -2.28 -3.56
N LEU A 188 3.05 -3.51 -3.07
CA LEU A 188 2.01 -4.46 -3.50
C LEU A 188 0.60 -3.86 -3.47
N SER A 189 0.23 -3.13 -2.42
CA SER A 189 -1.11 -2.51 -2.30
C SER A 189 -1.43 -1.53 -3.43
N LEU A 190 -0.44 -0.80 -3.95
CA LEU A 190 -0.64 0.06 -5.12
C LEU A 190 -0.84 -0.76 -6.40
N THR A 191 -0.07 -1.83 -6.57
CA THR A 191 -0.18 -2.68 -7.75
C THR A 191 -1.49 -3.47 -7.76
N GLU A 192 -1.93 -3.98 -6.61
CA GLU A 192 -3.24 -4.62 -6.42
C GLU A 192 -4.38 -3.65 -6.72
N SER A 193 -4.26 -2.39 -6.25
CA SER A 193 -5.21 -1.31 -6.54
C SER A 193 -5.31 -1.04 -8.04
N MET A 194 -4.18 -0.88 -8.73
CA MET A 194 -4.17 -0.67 -10.18
C MET A 194 -4.78 -1.85 -10.95
N MET A 195 -4.50 -3.10 -10.52
CA MET A 195 -5.10 -4.29 -11.12
C MET A 195 -6.62 -4.35 -10.91
N SER A 196 -7.10 -3.78 -9.82
CA SER A 196 -8.54 -3.64 -9.52
C SER A 196 -9.20 -2.44 -10.22
N GLY A 197 -8.44 -1.67 -11.01
CA GLY A 197 -8.94 -0.51 -11.75
C GLY A 197 -9.05 0.78 -10.94
N THR A 198 -8.56 0.81 -9.70
CA THR A 198 -8.63 1.94 -8.78
C THR A 198 -7.41 2.84 -8.92
N MET A 199 -7.62 4.15 -8.90
CA MET A 199 -6.54 5.14 -8.94
C MET A 199 -5.61 5.01 -7.73
N ILE A 200 -4.36 5.45 -7.90
CA ILE A 200 -3.37 5.42 -6.84
C ILE A 200 -2.74 6.81 -6.61
N VAL A 201 -2.39 7.07 -5.35
CA VAL A 201 -1.50 8.16 -4.94
C VAL A 201 -0.36 7.54 -4.15
N GLY A 202 0.86 7.69 -4.65
CA GLY A 202 2.08 7.15 -4.03
C GLY A 202 3.18 8.20 -3.93
N ALA A 203 4.07 8.03 -2.96
CA ALA A 203 5.31 8.78 -2.91
C ALA A 203 6.32 8.20 -3.93
N VAL A 204 7.08 9.08 -4.57
CA VAL A 204 8.27 8.69 -5.33
C VAL A 204 9.42 8.55 -4.32
N THR A 205 9.92 7.34 -4.13
CA THR A 205 10.97 7.00 -3.17
C THR A 205 12.23 6.50 -3.88
#